data_3d356ea6f3995b0e351820a7daf6f8c5
#
_entry.id   3d356ea6f3995b0e351820a7daf6f8c5
#
_cell.length_a   1.000
_cell.length_b   1.000
_cell.length_c   1.000
_cell.angle_alpha   90.00
_cell.angle_beta   90.00
_cell.angle_gamma   90.00
#
_symmetry.space_group_name_H-M   'P 1'
#
loop_
_entity.id
_entity.type
_entity.pdbx_description
1 polymer ?
#
loop_
_entity_poly.entity_id
_entity_poly.type
_entity_poly.pdbx_seq_one_letter_code
_entity_poly.pdbx_strand_id
1 'polypeptide(L)'
;MAPDVLLRKLSYLRQLLHDLTPYKDATFDEVEAEHYKLERLMELLVMAASDILHHLLAERGITAVSYKSAFQLAAKEGMLPAELSDRLQNAASMRNVLVHLYEEIDYEILHQSIPTALEDFAQFVAIFANY
;
A
#
# COMPACT_ATOMS: atom_id res chain seq x y z
N MET A 1 -5.08 -10.27 -16.44
CA MET A 1 -6.09 -10.38 -15.36
C MET A 1 -7.47 -10.04 -15.93
N ALA A 2 -8.48 -10.86 -15.64
CA ALA A 2 -9.83 -10.57 -16.10
C ALA A 2 -10.33 -9.25 -15.50
N PRO A 3 -11.07 -8.42 -16.27
CA PRO A 3 -11.50 -7.10 -15.80
C PRO A 3 -12.30 -7.12 -14.49
N ASP A 4 -13.15 -8.12 -14.28
CA ASP A 4 -13.94 -8.24 -13.06
C ASP A 4 -13.07 -8.61 -11.84
N VAL A 5 -11.99 -9.36 -12.05
CA VAL A 5 -11.03 -9.68 -10.97
C VAL A 5 -10.28 -8.42 -10.55
N LEU A 6 -9.81 -7.63 -11.51
CA LEU A 6 -9.14 -6.36 -11.21
C LEU A 6 -10.08 -5.40 -10.47
N LEU A 7 -11.34 -5.29 -10.92
CA LEU A 7 -12.32 -4.43 -10.26
C LEU A 7 -12.57 -4.85 -8.80
N ARG A 8 -12.65 -6.15 -8.52
CA ARG A 8 -12.82 -6.65 -7.14
C ARG A 8 -11.61 -6.32 -6.27
N LYS A 9 -10.40 -6.49 -6.81
CA LYS A 9 -9.17 -6.17 -6.10
C LYS A 9 -9.04 -4.67 -5.81
N LEU A 10 -9.41 -3.83 -6.77
CA LEU A 10 -9.46 -2.37 -6.57
C LEU A 10 -10.54 -1.96 -5.57
N SER A 11 -11.69 -2.63 -5.60
CA SER A 11 -12.78 -2.38 -4.64
C SER A 11 -12.33 -2.67 -3.21
N TYR A 12 -11.59 -3.77 -3.01
CA TYR A 12 -11.00 -4.09 -1.71
C TYR A 12 -10.02 -3.01 -1.25
N LEU A 13 -9.13 -2.58 -2.16
CA LEU A 13 -8.16 -1.52 -1.85
C LEU A 13 -8.86 -0.20 -1.48
N ARG A 14 -9.93 0.15 -2.20
CA ARG A 14 -10.77 1.32 -1.87
C ARG A 14 -11.41 1.20 -0.49
N GLN A 15 -11.86 0.01 -0.11
CA GLN A 15 -12.44 -0.23 1.21
C GLN A 15 -11.40 0.00 2.31
N LEU A 16 -10.17 -0.47 2.11
CA LEU A 16 -9.09 -0.22 3.05
C LEU A 16 -8.79 1.28 3.20
N LEU A 17 -8.80 2.01 2.10
CA LEU A 17 -8.62 3.47 2.11
C LEU A 17 -9.78 4.16 2.83
N HIS A 18 -11.00 3.70 2.61
CA HIS A 18 -12.17 4.22 3.32
C HIS A 18 -12.03 4.01 4.84
N ASP A 19 -11.55 2.84 5.26
CA ASP A 19 -11.34 2.52 6.67
C ASP A 19 -10.22 3.36 7.30
N LEU A 20 -9.22 3.75 6.52
CA LEU A 20 -8.10 4.56 6.98
C LEU A 20 -8.42 6.06 7.00
N THR A 21 -9.29 6.53 6.12
CA THR A 21 -9.62 7.96 5.93
C THR A 21 -9.99 8.70 7.23
N PRO A 22 -10.76 8.10 8.17
CA PRO A 22 -11.08 8.79 9.43
C PRO A 22 -9.87 9.20 10.28
N TYR A 23 -8.72 8.58 10.03
CA TYR A 23 -7.49 8.84 10.78
C TYR A 23 -6.54 9.84 10.11
N LYS A 24 -6.96 10.44 8.99
CA LYS A 24 -6.12 11.37 8.21
C LYS A 24 -5.57 12.51 9.07
N ASP A 25 -6.42 13.09 9.91
CA ASP A 25 -6.06 14.21 10.78
C ASP A 25 -6.02 13.79 12.26
N ALA A 26 -5.89 12.50 12.54
CA ALA A 26 -5.84 11.97 13.89
C ALA A 26 -4.61 12.50 14.64
N THR A 27 -4.78 12.73 15.93
CA THR A 27 -3.67 13.10 16.81
C THR A 27 -2.75 11.91 17.05
N PHE A 28 -1.54 12.17 17.51
CA PHE A 28 -0.62 11.11 17.91
C PHE A 28 -1.25 10.16 18.93
N ASP A 29 -1.94 10.70 19.94
CA ASP A 29 -2.58 9.90 20.99
C ASP A 29 -3.68 9.00 20.43
N GLU A 30 -4.46 9.50 19.46
CA GLU A 30 -5.49 8.69 18.79
C GLU A 30 -4.86 7.55 17.98
N VAL A 31 -3.77 7.81 17.28
CA VAL A 31 -3.04 6.80 16.52
C VAL A 31 -2.46 5.74 17.45
N GLU A 32 -1.85 6.15 18.56
CA GLU A 32 -1.33 5.22 19.55
C GLU A 32 -2.45 4.34 20.13
N ALA A 33 -3.59 4.93 20.45
CA ALA A 33 -4.74 4.18 20.98
C ALA A 33 -5.29 3.13 20.01
N GLU A 34 -5.24 3.42 18.70
CA GLU A 34 -5.78 2.55 17.65
C GLU A 34 -4.68 1.84 16.83
N HIS A 35 -3.48 1.71 17.39
CA HIS A 35 -2.32 1.28 16.63
C HIS A 35 -2.45 -0.11 16.00
N TYR A 36 -3.09 -1.07 16.67
CA TYR A 36 -3.26 -2.42 16.10
C TYR A 36 -4.07 -2.38 14.80
N LYS A 37 -5.17 -1.64 14.81
CA LYS A 37 -6.01 -1.46 13.62
C LYS A 37 -5.23 -0.75 12.51
N LEU A 38 -4.51 0.32 12.85
CA LEU A 38 -3.79 1.13 11.89
C LEU A 38 -2.60 0.39 11.30
N GLU A 39 -1.85 -0.35 12.11
CA GLU A 39 -0.78 -1.23 11.62
C GLU A 39 -1.31 -2.25 10.62
N ARG A 40 -2.44 -2.87 10.95
CA ARG A 40 -3.06 -3.86 10.07
C ARG A 40 -3.54 -3.24 8.76
N LEU A 41 -4.15 -2.06 8.80
CA LEU A 41 -4.57 -1.35 7.60
C LEU A 41 -3.38 -1.01 6.70
N MET A 42 -2.29 -0.51 7.26
CA MET A 42 -1.08 -0.21 6.50
C MET A 42 -0.49 -1.47 5.84
N GLU A 43 -0.44 -2.58 6.57
CA GLU A 43 -0.02 -3.87 6.03
C GLU A 43 -0.90 -4.32 4.87
N LEU A 44 -2.22 -4.27 5.05
CA LEU A 44 -3.18 -4.71 4.04
C LEU A 44 -3.15 -3.83 2.78
N LEU A 45 -2.92 -2.53 2.91
CA LEU A 45 -2.77 -1.64 1.75
C LEU A 45 -1.59 -2.07 0.87
N VAL A 46 -0.44 -2.33 1.47
CA VAL A 46 0.74 -2.79 0.74
C VAL A 46 0.47 -4.15 0.09
N MET A 47 -0.12 -5.09 0.83
CA MET A 47 -0.43 -6.42 0.33
C MET A 47 -1.40 -6.37 -0.85
N ALA A 48 -2.48 -5.59 -0.73
CA ALA A 48 -3.51 -5.50 -1.75
C ALA A 48 -3.00 -4.85 -3.04
N ALA A 49 -2.25 -3.77 -2.93
CA ALA A 49 -1.65 -3.10 -4.10
C ALA A 49 -0.62 -4.00 -4.77
N SER A 50 0.25 -4.62 -3.99
CA SER A 50 1.27 -5.54 -4.47
C SER A 50 0.65 -6.76 -5.17
N ASP A 51 -0.45 -7.30 -4.65
CA ASP A 51 -1.15 -8.43 -5.26
C ASP A 51 -1.61 -8.11 -6.69
N ILE A 52 -2.15 -6.93 -6.92
CA ILE A 52 -2.52 -6.47 -8.27
C ILE A 52 -1.30 -6.48 -9.18
N LEU A 53 -0.18 -5.93 -8.72
CA LEU A 53 1.04 -5.85 -9.52
C LEU A 53 1.65 -7.23 -9.81
N HIS A 54 1.65 -8.13 -8.83
CA HIS A 54 2.13 -9.50 -9.04
C HIS A 54 1.36 -10.19 -10.17
N HIS A 55 0.03 -10.03 -10.21
CA HIS A 55 -0.79 -10.59 -11.29
C HIS A 55 -0.49 -9.96 -12.64
N LEU A 56 -0.42 -8.64 -12.71
CA LEU A 56 -0.17 -7.93 -13.97
C LEU A 56 1.23 -8.17 -14.49
N LEU A 57 2.22 -8.25 -13.63
CA LEU A 57 3.60 -8.58 -14.00
C LEU A 57 3.70 -10.02 -14.50
N ALA A 58 3.02 -10.97 -13.83
CA ALA A 58 3.01 -12.36 -14.25
C ALA A 58 2.44 -12.53 -15.67
N GLU A 59 1.45 -11.75 -16.05
CA GLU A 59 0.90 -11.74 -17.41
C GLU A 59 1.95 -11.32 -18.46
N ARG A 60 2.99 -10.59 -18.04
CA ARG A 60 4.13 -10.21 -18.90
C ARG A 60 5.33 -11.17 -18.74
N GLY A 61 5.15 -12.28 -18.04
CA GLY A 61 6.21 -13.25 -17.79
C GLY A 61 7.21 -12.78 -16.72
N ILE A 62 6.86 -11.80 -15.89
CA ILE A 62 7.74 -11.24 -14.88
C ILE A 62 7.28 -11.70 -13.48
N THR A 63 8.22 -12.26 -12.70
CA THR A 63 7.95 -12.69 -11.33
C THR A 63 8.61 -11.72 -10.36
N ALA A 64 7.80 -11.07 -9.51
CA ALA A 64 8.30 -10.27 -8.41
C ALA A 64 8.47 -11.17 -7.18
N VAL A 65 9.54 -10.94 -6.40
CA VAL A 65 9.90 -11.79 -5.25
C VAL A 65 9.55 -11.17 -3.90
N SER A 66 9.08 -9.93 -3.91
CA SER A 66 8.72 -9.21 -2.68
C SER A 66 7.72 -8.10 -3.02
N TYR A 67 7.12 -7.49 -1.98
CA TYR A 67 6.28 -6.32 -2.17
C TYR A 67 7.06 -5.16 -2.79
N LYS A 68 8.26 -4.90 -2.26
CA LYS A 68 9.11 -3.83 -2.76
C LYS A 68 9.50 -4.04 -4.22
N SER A 69 9.91 -5.27 -4.59
CA SER A 69 10.28 -5.57 -5.98
C SER A 69 9.11 -5.45 -6.95
N ALA A 70 7.88 -5.74 -6.50
CA ALA A 70 6.69 -5.55 -7.33
C ALA A 70 6.53 -4.08 -7.73
N PHE A 71 6.70 -3.15 -6.80
CA PHE A 71 6.62 -1.72 -7.10
C PHE A 71 7.78 -1.27 -8.02
N GLN A 72 8.99 -1.76 -7.79
CA GLN A 72 10.14 -1.46 -8.64
C GLN A 72 9.94 -1.92 -10.08
N LEU A 73 9.52 -3.17 -10.24
CA LEU A 73 9.31 -3.77 -11.56
C LEU A 73 8.14 -3.12 -12.29
N ALA A 74 7.06 -2.76 -11.58
CA ALA A 74 5.93 -2.05 -12.19
C ALA A 74 6.36 -0.70 -12.77
N ALA A 75 7.21 0.05 -12.08
CA ALA A 75 7.75 1.30 -12.60
C ALA A 75 8.64 1.07 -13.82
N LYS A 76 9.49 0.05 -13.79
CA LYS A 76 10.35 -0.33 -14.90
C LYS A 76 9.55 -0.69 -16.15
N GLU A 77 8.40 -1.34 -15.97
CA GLU A 77 7.49 -1.73 -17.02
C GLU A 77 6.53 -0.61 -17.48
N GLY A 78 6.67 0.58 -16.93
CA GLY A 78 5.83 1.71 -17.28
C GLY A 78 4.41 1.67 -16.71
N MET A 79 4.15 0.80 -15.74
CA MET A 79 2.82 0.70 -15.11
C MET A 79 2.57 1.78 -14.07
N LEU A 80 3.63 2.25 -13.43
CA LEU A 80 3.60 3.27 -12.38
C LEU A 80 4.59 4.38 -12.68
N PRO A 81 4.29 5.65 -12.30
CA PRO A 81 5.32 6.68 -12.25
C PRO A 81 6.44 6.29 -11.27
N ALA A 82 7.69 6.59 -11.62
CA ALA A 82 8.85 6.27 -10.78
C ALA A 82 8.72 6.87 -9.37
N GLU A 83 8.24 8.10 -9.27
CA GLU A 83 8.07 8.80 -8.00
C GLU A 83 7.07 8.10 -7.08
N LEU A 84 5.93 7.67 -7.63
CA LEU A 84 4.94 6.90 -6.87
C LEU A 84 5.52 5.56 -6.44
N SER A 85 6.23 4.87 -7.35
CA SER A 85 6.89 3.61 -7.03
C SER A 85 7.83 3.75 -5.84
N ASP A 86 8.65 4.81 -5.79
CA ASP A 86 9.58 5.06 -4.69
C ASP A 86 8.83 5.22 -3.36
N ARG A 87 7.72 5.95 -3.35
CA ARG A 87 6.91 6.13 -2.14
C ARG A 87 6.24 4.83 -1.70
N LEU A 88 5.75 4.03 -2.64
CA LEU A 88 5.15 2.72 -2.34
C LEU A 88 6.21 1.72 -1.84
N GLN A 89 7.43 1.79 -2.34
CA GLN A 89 8.54 1.00 -1.82
C GLN A 89 8.84 1.38 -0.36
N ASN A 90 8.80 2.67 -0.03
CA ASN A 90 8.97 3.13 1.34
C ASN A 90 7.84 2.62 2.24
N ALA A 91 6.61 2.60 1.75
CA ALA A 91 5.47 2.02 2.48
C ALA A 91 5.67 0.53 2.73
N ALA A 92 6.19 -0.22 1.75
CA ALA A 92 6.50 -1.64 1.90
C ALA A 92 7.61 -1.86 2.94
N SER A 93 8.64 -1.02 2.96
CA SER A 93 9.71 -1.09 3.96
C SER A 93 9.18 -0.80 5.37
N MET A 94 8.30 0.17 5.52
CA MET A 94 7.67 0.47 6.79
C MET A 94 6.78 -0.69 7.27
N ARG A 95 6.05 -1.33 6.37
CA ARG A 95 5.25 -2.53 6.68
C ARG A 95 6.13 -3.61 7.30
N ASN A 96 7.33 -3.84 6.75
CA ASN A 96 8.26 -4.82 7.29
C ASN A 96 8.71 -4.44 8.71
N VAL A 97 8.95 -3.16 8.96
CA VAL A 97 9.30 -2.66 10.29
C VAL A 97 8.16 -2.91 11.29
N LEU A 98 6.92 -2.61 10.91
CA LEU A 98 5.76 -2.80 11.79
C LEU A 98 5.48 -4.27 12.11
N VAL A 99 5.81 -5.20 11.20
CA VAL A 99 5.53 -6.64 11.37
C VAL A 99 6.67 -7.37 12.07
N HIS A 100 7.92 -6.95 11.86
CA HIS A 100 9.10 -7.70 12.30
C HIS A 100 9.81 -7.09 13.51
N LEU A 101 9.46 -5.89 13.94
CA LEU A 101 10.03 -5.34 15.16
C LEU A 101 9.26 -5.86 16.37
N TYR A 102 9.94 -6.70 17.15
CA TYR A 102 9.46 -7.22 18.42
C TYR A 102 9.68 -6.24 19.59
N GLU A 103 10.30 -5.10 19.30
CA GLU A 103 10.55 -4.02 20.24
C GLU A 103 9.59 -2.86 19.96
N GLU A 104 9.82 -1.70 20.54
CA GLU A 104 8.91 -0.57 20.47
C GLU A 104 8.62 -0.15 19.02
N ILE A 105 7.32 -0.12 18.68
CA ILE A 105 6.85 0.46 17.43
C ILE A 105 7.01 1.98 17.55
N ASP A 106 7.59 2.60 16.52
CA ASP A 106 7.65 4.05 16.45
C ASP A 106 6.29 4.59 15.98
N TYR A 107 5.42 4.91 16.92
CA TYR A 107 4.09 5.43 16.64
C TYR A 107 4.12 6.79 15.94
N GLU A 108 5.20 7.54 16.08
CA GLU A 108 5.36 8.81 15.37
C GLU A 108 5.50 8.55 13.85
N ILE A 109 6.27 7.54 13.47
CA ILE A 109 6.38 7.13 12.07
C ILE A 109 5.01 6.67 11.55
N LEU A 110 4.29 5.85 12.32
CA LEU A 110 2.95 5.41 11.93
C LEU A 110 2.01 6.62 11.75
N HIS A 111 1.99 7.53 12.71
CA HIS A 111 1.18 8.75 12.65
C HIS A 111 1.47 9.59 11.41
N GLN A 112 2.73 9.84 11.11
CA GLN A 112 3.16 10.64 9.97
C GLN A 112 2.87 9.95 8.63
N SER A 113 2.83 8.63 8.61
CA SER A 113 2.65 7.84 7.39
C SER A 113 1.22 7.76 6.91
N ILE A 114 0.23 8.01 7.76
CA ILE A 114 -1.18 7.86 7.40
C ILE A 114 -1.61 8.80 6.27
N PRO A 115 -1.39 10.12 6.34
CA PRO A 115 -1.78 11.02 5.25
C PRO A 115 -1.09 10.67 3.93
N THR A 116 0.19 10.33 3.99
CA THR A 116 0.98 9.92 2.81
C THR A 116 0.43 8.65 2.19
N ALA A 117 0.11 7.65 3.00
CA ALA A 117 -0.47 6.40 2.53
C ALA A 117 -1.83 6.62 1.85
N LEU A 118 -2.69 7.44 2.44
CA LEU A 118 -3.99 7.78 1.85
C LEU A 118 -3.82 8.39 0.46
N GLU A 119 -2.88 9.30 0.30
CA GLU A 119 -2.61 9.95 -0.97
C GLU A 119 -2.00 8.98 -1.99
N ASP A 120 -0.97 8.23 -1.60
CA ASP A 120 -0.22 7.36 -2.51
C ASP A 120 -1.05 6.17 -2.98
N PHE A 121 -1.79 5.51 -2.09
CA PHE A 121 -2.64 4.39 -2.49
C PHE A 121 -3.89 4.84 -3.24
N ALA A 122 -4.41 6.05 -2.98
CA ALA A 122 -5.48 6.63 -3.80
C ALA A 122 -4.99 6.89 -5.23
N GLN A 123 -3.78 7.38 -5.39
CA GLN A 123 -3.17 7.58 -6.71
C GLN A 123 -2.98 6.23 -7.43
N PHE A 124 -2.54 5.20 -6.73
CA PHE A 124 -2.45 3.84 -7.25
C PHE A 124 -3.81 3.35 -7.78
N VAL A 125 -4.85 3.49 -6.99
CA VAL A 125 -6.21 3.09 -7.39
C VAL A 125 -6.64 3.85 -8.65
N ALA A 126 -6.41 5.15 -8.71
CA ALA A 126 -6.77 5.97 -9.88
C ALA A 126 -6.07 5.49 -11.15
N ILE A 127 -4.80 5.12 -11.07
CA ILE A 127 -4.03 4.60 -12.20
C ILE A 127 -4.63 3.28 -12.70
N PHE A 128 -4.88 2.33 -11.82
CA PHE A 128 -5.34 1.00 -12.21
C PHE A 128 -6.85 0.92 -12.47
N ALA A 129 -7.64 1.90 -12.03
CA ALA A 129 -9.04 2.00 -12.39
C ALA A 129 -9.25 2.20 -13.90
N ASN A 130 -8.25 2.74 -14.59
CA ASN A 130 -8.27 3.00 -16.03
C ASN A 130 -7.32 2.07 -16.81
N TYR A 131 -6.85 1.04 -16.17
CA TYR A 131 -5.88 0.11 -16.76
C TYR A 131 -6.53 -0.95 -17.71
#